data_d7f3340d5cf4d26d5b30991be10ea055
#
_entry.id   d7f3340d5cf4d26d5b30991be10ea055
#
_cell.length_a   1.000
_cell.length_b   1.000
_cell.length_c   1.000
_cell.angle_alpha   90.00
_cell.angle_beta   90.00
_cell.angle_gamma   90.00
#
_symmetry.space_group_name_H-M   'P 1'
#
loop_
_entity.id
_entity.type
_entity.pdbx_description
1 polymer ?
#
loop_
_entity_poly.entity_id
_entity_poly.type
_entity_poly.pdbx_seq_one_letter_code
_entity_poly.pdbx_strand_id
1 'polypeptide(L)'
;MERPYKTGTFAKDVKWARTVADKCRAKEGDRLRHLTTRNTARDMDVIRAVLGEKKISYLGFSYGTYLGAVYTQMFPRRTDRFVLDSAADPARYGRGMFRAMAERAEPAFARWTRWTARRHTTYELGRTPGEVRKTFWDLVARADRTPIDHGGTLFTGDTIRARRATFSRVQKAATWVAELKKAAEGGKPDPSGTPEQVPGPLRPESARDVPPDNETASAWAVLCADTRTSWPRDPEQYRRDAIRDKARYPLSGDFESNVKPCAFWEPGSEPRTTVTNRVRALIVQNEWDPATPPAGGQAMHRALRGSRMVTVAGGEGHIVNGTNSCADNSATVYLTTGRLPAKDLTCRASHSAP
;
A
#
# COMPACT_ATOMS: atom_id res chain seq x y z
N MET A 1 -0.31 2.16 12.11
CA MET A 1 0.93 2.61 12.80
C MET A 1 1.72 3.63 12.01
N GLU A 2 1.05 4.59 11.49
CA GLU A 2 1.66 5.66 10.72
C GLU A 2 1.75 6.88 11.62
N ARG A 3 2.98 7.26 11.99
CA ARG A 3 3.25 8.43 12.81
C ARG A 3 4.00 9.44 11.96
N PRO A 4 3.50 10.69 11.84
CA PRO A 4 4.26 11.73 11.17
C PRO A 4 5.46 12.14 12.05
N TYR A 5 6.55 12.53 11.41
CA TYR A 5 7.64 13.13 12.12
C TYR A 5 7.21 14.46 12.76
N LYS A 6 7.53 14.61 14.05
CA LYS A 6 7.43 15.87 14.81
C LYS A 6 8.67 16.02 15.68
N THR A 7 9.27 17.19 15.69
CA THR A 7 10.51 17.47 16.47
C THR A 7 10.34 17.08 17.93
N GLY A 8 9.22 17.48 18.56
CA GLY A 8 8.97 17.23 19.99
C GLY A 8 8.65 15.77 20.36
N THR A 9 8.34 14.90 19.37
CA THR A 9 7.99 13.49 19.64
C THR A 9 8.96 12.48 19.01
N PHE A 10 9.93 12.94 18.23
CA PHE A 10 10.81 12.04 17.47
C PHE A 10 11.56 11.03 18.36
N ALA A 11 12.06 11.47 19.51
CA ALA A 11 12.70 10.56 20.47
C ALA A 11 11.76 9.44 20.96
N LYS A 12 10.46 9.76 21.13
CA LYS A 12 9.43 8.76 21.48
C LYS A 12 9.18 7.81 20.33
N ASP A 13 9.20 8.29 19.08
CA ASP A 13 9.04 7.43 17.90
C ASP A 13 10.23 6.49 17.72
N VAL A 14 11.45 6.96 17.93
CA VAL A 14 12.67 6.13 17.94
C VAL A 14 12.58 5.05 19.02
N LYS A 15 12.20 5.44 20.27
CA LYS A 15 12.01 4.48 21.38
C LYS A 15 10.96 3.43 21.03
N TRP A 16 9.81 3.86 20.49
CA TRP A 16 8.75 2.94 20.07
C TRP A 16 9.24 1.95 19.01
N ALA A 17 9.89 2.44 17.94
CA ALA A 17 10.39 1.60 16.86
C ALA A 17 11.40 0.55 17.36
N ARG A 18 12.31 0.95 18.27
CA ARG A 18 13.25 0.03 18.95
C ARG A 18 12.50 -0.98 19.80
N THR A 19 11.55 -0.54 20.63
CA THR A 19 10.77 -1.43 21.52
C THR A 19 10.03 -2.50 20.72
N VAL A 20 9.46 -2.16 19.56
CA VAL A 20 8.78 -3.15 18.69
C VAL A 20 9.80 -4.20 18.20
N ALA A 21 10.94 -3.77 17.69
CA ALA A 21 11.98 -4.69 17.22
C ALA A 21 12.50 -5.61 18.36
N ASP A 22 12.74 -5.03 19.54
CA ASP A 22 13.25 -5.77 20.71
C ASP A 22 12.21 -6.79 21.23
N LYS A 23 10.92 -6.44 21.28
CA LYS A 23 9.86 -7.36 21.68
C LYS A 23 9.72 -8.54 20.71
N CYS A 24 9.76 -8.28 19.40
CA CYS A 24 9.73 -9.34 18.40
C CYS A 24 10.95 -10.27 18.54
N ARG A 25 12.14 -9.71 18.75
CA ARG A 25 13.36 -10.50 18.98
C ARG A 25 13.26 -11.33 20.25
N ALA A 26 12.80 -10.75 21.36
CA ALA A 26 12.66 -11.46 22.63
C ALA A 26 11.67 -12.64 22.54
N LYS A 27 10.58 -12.49 21.74
CA LYS A 27 9.55 -13.52 21.60
C LYS A 27 9.94 -14.63 20.63
N GLU A 28 10.51 -14.27 19.47
CA GLU A 28 10.75 -15.21 18.38
C GLU A 28 12.19 -15.75 18.34
N GLY A 29 13.12 -15.12 19.05
CA GLY A 29 14.53 -15.54 19.06
C GLY A 29 15.11 -15.66 17.65
N ASP A 30 15.88 -16.72 17.41
CA ASP A 30 16.51 -17.00 16.12
C ASP A 30 15.51 -17.24 14.98
N ARG A 31 14.29 -17.66 15.29
CA ARG A 31 13.24 -17.87 14.27
C ARG A 31 12.94 -16.60 13.50
N LEU A 32 13.07 -15.42 14.13
CA LEU A 32 12.75 -14.14 13.53
C LEU A 32 13.54 -13.88 12.23
N ARG A 33 14.81 -14.29 12.17
CA ARG A 33 15.65 -14.14 10.96
C ARG A 33 15.25 -15.02 9.78
N HIS A 34 14.39 -16.02 10.01
CA HIS A 34 13.88 -16.95 9.01
C HIS A 34 12.49 -16.58 8.49
N LEU A 35 11.82 -15.58 9.08
CA LEU A 35 10.55 -15.06 8.60
C LEU A 35 10.80 -14.13 7.40
N THR A 36 11.09 -14.74 6.25
CA THR A 36 11.49 -14.04 5.02
C THR A 36 10.61 -14.47 3.84
N THR A 37 10.50 -13.60 2.83
CA THR A 37 9.79 -13.95 1.58
C THR A 37 10.42 -15.17 0.88
N ARG A 38 11.74 -15.36 0.98
CA ARG A 38 12.40 -16.55 0.40
C ARG A 38 11.94 -17.84 1.07
N ASN A 39 11.84 -17.86 2.41
CA ASN A 39 11.35 -19.04 3.12
C ASN A 39 9.87 -19.26 2.85
N THR A 40 9.05 -18.22 2.82
CA THR A 40 7.64 -18.34 2.39
C THR A 40 7.52 -18.93 0.98
N ALA A 41 8.39 -18.50 0.05
CA ALA A 41 8.42 -19.10 -1.29
C ALA A 41 8.85 -20.59 -1.29
N ARG A 42 9.75 -20.99 -0.37
CA ARG A 42 10.09 -22.42 -0.19
C ARG A 42 8.92 -23.22 0.39
N ASP A 43 8.21 -22.65 1.38
CA ASP A 43 7.01 -23.27 1.96
C ASP A 43 5.92 -23.47 0.90
N MET A 44 5.71 -22.49 0.02
CA MET A 44 4.81 -22.65 -1.13
C MET A 44 5.25 -23.82 -2.05
N ASP A 45 6.56 -24.00 -2.26
CA ASP A 45 7.06 -25.10 -3.06
C ASP A 45 6.95 -26.45 -2.35
N VAL A 46 7.06 -26.49 -1.03
CA VAL A 46 6.76 -27.69 -0.22
C VAL A 46 5.28 -28.04 -0.35
N ILE A 47 4.38 -27.07 -0.21
CA ILE A 47 2.93 -27.28 -0.40
C ILE A 47 2.67 -27.85 -1.79
N ARG A 48 3.23 -27.27 -2.85
CA ARG A 48 3.13 -27.81 -4.21
C ARG A 48 3.55 -29.29 -4.26
N ALA A 49 4.68 -29.62 -3.64
CA ALA A 49 5.21 -30.99 -3.67
C ALA A 49 4.31 -31.97 -2.90
N VAL A 50 3.79 -31.59 -1.73
CA VAL A 50 2.85 -32.38 -0.93
C VAL A 50 1.56 -32.67 -1.68
N LEU A 51 1.08 -31.69 -2.47
CA LEU A 51 -0.09 -31.84 -3.33
C LEU A 51 0.19 -32.67 -4.59
N GLY A 52 1.42 -33.13 -4.82
CA GLY A 52 1.80 -33.89 -6.01
C GLY A 52 1.86 -33.08 -7.30
N GLU A 53 1.77 -31.76 -7.21
CA GLU A 53 1.68 -30.87 -8.38
C GLU A 53 3.05 -30.61 -8.99
N LYS A 54 3.16 -30.67 -10.32
CA LYS A 54 4.40 -30.31 -11.04
C LYS A 54 4.64 -28.80 -11.03
N LYS A 55 3.57 -28.03 -11.07
CA LYS A 55 3.57 -26.57 -11.10
C LYS A 55 2.41 -26.02 -10.29
N ILE A 56 2.50 -24.76 -9.83
CA ILE A 56 1.39 -24.07 -9.20
C ILE A 56 0.97 -22.85 -10.01
N SER A 57 -0.34 -22.55 -9.97
CA SER A 57 -0.90 -21.25 -10.34
C SER A 57 -1.02 -20.37 -9.09
N TYR A 58 -0.96 -19.06 -9.29
CA TYR A 58 -0.87 -18.11 -8.19
C TYR A 58 -1.59 -16.80 -8.52
N LEU A 59 -2.37 -16.31 -7.58
CA LEU A 59 -2.93 -14.97 -7.60
C LEU A 59 -2.40 -14.22 -6.38
N GLY A 60 -1.58 -13.21 -6.60
CA GLY A 60 -0.98 -12.40 -5.54
C GLY A 60 -1.42 -10.96 -5.61
N PHE A 61 -1.81 -10.40 -4.46
CA PHE A 61 -2.18 -9.01 -4.29
C PHE A 61 -1.09 -8.25 -3.52
N SER A 62 -0.79 -7.01 -3.91
CA SER A 62 0.08 -6.13 -3.11
C SER A 62 1.44 -6.79 -2.79
N TYR A 63 1.76 -7.02 -1.52
CA TYR A 63 2.93 -7.79 -1.09
C TYR A 63 3.00 -9.17 -1.76
N GLY A 64 1.85 -9.83 -1.96
CA GLY A 64 1.80 -11.11 -2.64
C GLY A 64 2.39 -11.09 -4.05
N THR A 65 2.41 -9.93 -4.71
CA THR A 65 3.08 -9.80 -6.01
C THR A 65 4.61 -9.90 -5.90
N TYR A 66 5.19 -9.36 -4.83
CA TYR A 66 6.61 -9.54 -4.53
C TYR A 66 6.92 -10.99 -4.15
N LEU A 67 6.10 -11.62 -3.30
CA LEU A 67 6.21 -13.04 -2.98
C LEU A 67 6.14 -13.91 -4.23
N GLY A 68 5.15 -13.68 -5.10
CA GLY A 68 5.02 -14.40 -6.38
C GLY A 68 6.25 -14.20 -7.28
N ALA A 69 6.76 -12.98 -7.37
CA ALA A 69 7.96 -12.68 -8.15
C ALA A 69 9.21 -13.40 -7.59
N VAL A 70 9.38 -13.45 -6.27
CA VAL A 70 10.45 -14.21 -5.61
C VAL A 70 10.29 -15.71 -5.88
N TYR A 71 9.07 -16.25 -5.81
CA TYR A 71 8.81 -17.64 -6.15
C TYR A 71 9.20 -17.94 -7.61
N THR A 72 8.79 -17.12 -8.56
CA THR A 72 9.15 -17.30 -9.97
C THR A 72 10.65 -17.23 -10.22
N GLN A 73 11.39 -16.44 -9.43
CA GLN A 73 12.84 -16.35 -9.50
C GLN A 73 13.52 -17.61 -8.95
N MET A 74 13.02 -18.16 -7.85
CA MET A 74 13.60 -19.33 -7.20
C MET A 74 13.20 -20.63 -7.92
N PHE A 75 11.97 -20.71 -8.42
CA PHE A 75 11.37 -21.92 -8.96
C PHE A 75 10.73 -21.73 -10.35
N PRO A 76 11.48 -21.22 -11.36
CA PRO A 76 10.90 -20.84 -12.66
C PRO A 76 10.25 -22.03 -13.40
N ARG A 77 10.76 -23.25 -13.19
CA ARG A 77 10.21 -24.47 -13.83
C ARG A 77 8.95 -25.01 -13.14
N ARG A 78 8.65 -24.53 -11.93
CA ARG A 78 7.50 -24.93 -11.10
C ARG A 78 6.36 -23.91 -11.13
N THR A 79 6.51 -22.85 -11.92
CA THR A 79 5.55 -21.78 -12.15
C THR A 79 4.61 -22.13 -13.29
N ASP A 80 3.29 -21.97 -13.10
CA ASP A 80 2.29 -22.05 -14.16
C ASP A 80 1.67 -20.67 -14.44
N ARG A 81 0.49 -20.38 -13.95
CA ARG A 81 -0.26 -19.14 -14.22
C ARG A 81 -0.14 -18.17 -13.03
N PHE A 82 0.70 -17.19 -13.16
CA PHE A 82 0.91 -16.20 -12.10
C PHE A 82 0.26 -14.88 -12.47
N VAL A 83 -0.72 -14.45 -11.68
CA VAL A 83 -1.34 -13.13 -11.74
C VAL A 83 -0.83 -12.30 -10.57
N LEU A 84 -0.28 -11.13 -10.88
CA LEU A 84 0.29 -10.18 -9.94
C LEU A 84 -0.53 -8.90 -10.00
N ASP A 85 -1.45 -8.76 -9.06
CA ASP A 85 -2.41 -7.65 -9.00
C ASP A 85 -1.90 -6.56 -8.06
N SER A 86 -1.84 -5.34 -8.57
CA SER A 86 -1.34 -4.18 -7.83
C SER A 86 0.11 -4.41 -7.40
N ALA A 87 0.99 -4.48 -8.40
CA ALA A 87 2.33 -5.00 -8.21
C ALA A 87 3.29 -4.02 -7.52
N ALA A 88 3.98 -4.52 -6.51
CA ALA A 88 5.09 -3.83 -5.86
C ALA A 88 6.31 -3.75 -6.79
N ASP A 89 7.06 -2.65 -6.72
CA ASP A 89 8.37 -2.55 -7.37
C ASP A 89 9.36 -3.50 -6.68
N PRO A 90 9.84 -4.56 -7.36
CA PRO A 90 10.73 -5.52 -6.73
C PRO A 90 12.09 -4.90 -6.38
N ALA A 91 12.50 -3.81 -7.01
CA ALA A 91 13.73 -3.11 -6.69
C ALA A 91 13.58 -2.12 -5.54
N ARG A 92 12.39 -1.56 -5.34
CA ARG A 92 12.10 -0.58 -4.27
C ARG A 92 11.35 -1.18 -3.07
N TYR A 93 11.05 -2.49 -3.06
CA TYR A 93 10.41 -3.14 -1.92
C TYR A 93 11.20 -2.88 -0.63
N GLY A 94 10.50 -2.53 0.43
CA GLY A 94 11.10 -2.02 1.67
C GLY A 94 10.89 -0.50 1.81
N ARG A 95 11.91 0.23 2.28
CA ARG A 95 11.80 1.67 2.53
C ARG A 95 11.41 2.49 1.28
N GLY A 96 11.88 2.06 0.11
CA GLY A 96 11.57 2.72 -1.17
C GLY A 96 10.08 2.65 -1.54
N MET A 97 9.40 1.60 -1.12
CA MET A 97 7.95 1.44 -1.33
C MET A 97 7.16 2.51 -0.57
N PHE A 98 7.47 2.75 0.70
CA PHE A 98 6.81 3.80 1.48
C PHE A 98 7.00 5.18 0.85
N ARG A 99 8.22 5.49 0.41
CA ARG A 99 8.49 6.76 -0.28
C ARG A 99 7.71 6.90 -1.58
N ALA A 100 7.54 5.81 -2.34
CA ALA A 100 6.72 5.81 -3.55
C ALA A 100 5.24 6.09 -3.26
N MET A 101 4.73 5.66 -2.10
CA MET A 101 3.36 5.99 -1.65
C MET A 101 3.22 7.51 -1.42
N ALA A 102 4.20 8.16 -0.77
CA ALA A 102 4.19 9.62 -0.60
C ALA A 102 4.27 10.35 -1.94
N GLU A 103 5.15 9.90 -2.84
CA GLU A 103 5.28 10.45 -4.20
C GLU A 103 3.95 10.39 -4.97
N ARG A 104 3.17 9.32 -4.79
CA ARG A 104 1.89 9.10 -5.49
C ARG A 104 0.73 9.87 -4.86
N ALA A 105 0.75 10.10 -3.56
CA ALA A 105 -0.34 10.77 -2.85
C ALA A 105 -0.59 12.21 -3.36
N GLU A 106 0.45 12.95 -3.72
CA GLU A 106 0.34 14.33 -4.19
C GLU A 106 -0.41 14.49 -5.53
N PRO A 107 -0.08 13.74 -6.61
CA PRO A 107 -0.86 13.82 -7.83
C PRO A 107 -2.29 13.30 -7.66
N ALA A 108 -2.54 12.33 -6.78
CA ALA A 108 -3.89 11.86 -6.47
C ALA A 108 -4.70 12.97 -5.78
N PHE A 109 -4.10 13.66 -4.81
CA PHE A 109 -4.71 14.82 -4.16
C PHE A 109 -4.99 15.97 -5.15
N ALA A 110 -4.04 16.28 -6.02
CA ALA A 110 -4.23 17.30 -7.05
C ALA A 110 -5.34 16.92 -8.07
N ARG A 111 -5.46 15.62 -8.41
CA ARG A 111 -6.58 15.11 -9.22
C ARG A 111 -7.90 15.29 -8.48
N TRP A 112 -7.95 14.91 -7.20
CA TRP A 112 -9.14 15.07 -6.37
C TRP A 112 -9.58 16.53 -6.26
N THR A 113 -8.69 17.49 -6.03
CA THR A 113 -9.07 18.91 -5.94
C THR A 113 -9.70 19.42 -7.23
N ARG A 114 -9.16 19.03 -8.41
CA ARG A 114 -9.74 19.39 -9.71
C ARG A 114 -11.12 18.76 -9.94
N TRP A 115 -11.28 17.49 -9.55
CA TRP A 115 -12.54 16.76 -9.71
C TRP A 115 -13.64 17.35 -8.81
N THR A 116 -13.31 17.67 -7.56
CA THR A 116 -14.22 18.21 -6.55
C THR A 116 -14.63 19.65 -6.88
N ALA A 117 -13.71 20.49 -7.35
CA ALA A 117 -14.02 21.85 -7.76
C ALA A 117 -15.08 21.91 -8.88
N ARG A 118 -15.03 20.99 -9.84
CA ARG A 118 -16.06 20.87 -10.89
C ARG A 118 -17.44 20.42 -10.38
N ARG A 119 -17.52 19.97 -9.13
CA ARG A 119 -18.74 19.52 -8.44
C ARG A 119 -19.02 20.36 -7.19
N HIS A 120 -18.69 21.64 -7.29
CA HIS A 120 -18.84 22.58 -6.16
C HIS A 120 -20.25 22.58 -5.57
N THR A 121 -21.30 22.54 -6.41
CA THR A 121 -22.69 22.53 -5.97
C THR A 121 -23.08 21.30 -5.16
N THR A 122 -22.34 20.20 -5.30
CA THR A 122 -22.60 18.95 -4.55
C THR A 122 -21.83 18.89 -3.24
N TYR A 123 -20.55 19.32 -3.24
CA TYR A 123 -19.65 19.10 -2.10
C TYR A 123 -19.33 20.38 -1.32
N GLU A 124 -19.53 21.55 -1.89
CA GLU A 124 -19.30 22.86 -1.26
C GLU A 124 -17.91 23.05 -0.62
N LEU A 125 -16.90 22.40 -1.23
CA LEU A 125 -15.52 22.48 -0.76
C LEU A 125 -14.68 23.57 -1.44
N GLY A 126 -15.23 24.20 -2.48
CA GLY A 126 -14.57 25.28 -3.25
C GLY A 126 -14.87 25.18 -4.74
N ARG A 127 -14.83 26.33 -5.42
CA ARG A 127 -15.13 26.46 -6.88
C ARG A 127 -13.90 26.23 -7.75
N THR A 128 -12.73 26.36 -7.15
CA THR A 128 -11.43 26.18 -7.81
C THR A 128 -10.62 25.11 -7.10
N PRO A 129 -9.68 24.43 -7.80
CA PRO A 129 -8.77 23.48 -7.15
C PRO A 129 -7.98 24.07 -5.99
N GLY A 130 -7.65 25.38 -6.06
CA GLY A 130 -6.98 26.11 -4.98
C GLY A 130 -7.84 26.27 -3.74
N GLU A 131 -9.12 26.63 -3.91
CA GLU A 131 -10.08 26.72 -2.80
C GLU A 131 -10.32 25.37 -2.14
N VAL A 132 -10.52 24.30 -2.93
CA VAL A 132 -10.69 22.94 -2.40
C VAL A 132 -9.45 22.52 -1.59
N ARG A 133 -8.25 22.81 -2.11
CA ARG A 133 -6.98 22.57 -1.39
C ARG A 133 -6.93 23.36 -0.09
N LYS A 134 -7.28 24.62 -0.11
CA LYS A 134 -7.31 25.48 1.07
C LYS A 134 -8.27 24.94 2.13
N THR A 135 -9.50 24.60 1.74
CA THR A 135 -10.50 24.01 2.64
C THR A 135 -9.97 22.77 3.34
N PHE A 136 -9.32 21.87 2.61
CA PHE A 136 -8.70 20.68 3.20
C PHE A 136 -7.63 21.02 4.25
N TRP A 137 -6.71 21.93 3.93
CA TRP A 137 -5.64 22.30 4.86
C TRP A 137 -6.13 23.11 6.05
N ASP A 138 -7.18 23.91 5.88
CA ASP A 138 -7.86 24.60 6.99
C ASP A 138 -8.51 23.60 7.96
N LEU A 139 -9.13 22.53 7.44
CA LEU A 139 -9.65 21.44 8.26
C LEU A 139 -8.53 20.70 9.03
N VAL A 140 -7.40 20.40 8.38
CA VAL A 140 -6.24 19.81 9.03
C VAL A 140 -5.74 20.72 10.16
N ALA A 141 -5.53 22.02 9.87
CA ALA A 141 -5.07 22.99 10.87
C ALA A 141 -6.06 23.19 12.03
N ARG A 142 -7.37 23.13 11.74
CA ARG A 142 -8.41 23.18 12.78
C ARG A 142 -8.35 21.94 13.67
N ALA A 143 -8.26 20.75 13.05
CA ALA A 143 -8.23 19.48 13.76
C ALA A 143 -6.96 19.31 14.62
N ASP A 144 -5.85 19.96 14.26
CA ASP A 144 -4.63 20.01 15.07
C ASP A 144 -4.83 20.84 16.37
N ARG A 145 -5.70 21.85 16.35
CA ARG A 145 -6.05 22.64 17.55
C ARG A 145 -7.13 21.98 18.39
N THR A 146 -8.16 21.46 17.72
CA THR A 146 -9.32 20.82 18.36
C THR A 146 -9.75 19.67 17.47
N PRO A 147 -9.64 18.40 17.91
CA PRO A 147 -10.06 17.25 17.13
C PRO A 147 -11.51 17.37 16.66
N ILE A 148 -11.78 16.96 15.43
CA ILE A 148 -13.12 16.98 14.83
C ILE A 148 -13.77 15.63 15.13
N ASP A 149 -14.93 15.67 15.77
CA ASP A 149 -15.75 14.47 15.98
C ASP A 149 -16.58 14.18 14.73
N HIS A 150 -16.30 13.04 14.10
CA HIS A 150 -17.04 12.55 12.95
C HIS A 150 -17.70 11.21 13.31
N GLY A 151 -18.95 11.28 13.77
CA GLY A 151 -19.70 10.09 14.13
C GLY A 151 -19.08 9.26 15.26
N GLY A 152 -18.56 9.91 16.31
CA GLY A 152 -17.89 9.28 17.44
C GLY A 152 -16.40 8.98 17.21
N THR A 153 -15.86 9.25 16.03
CA THR A 153 -14.43 9.13 15.75
C THR A 153 -13.78 10.51 15.76
N LEU A 154 -12.81 10.70 16.66
CA LEU A 154 -12.05 11.94 16.77
C LEU A 154 -10.91 11.99 15.73
N PHE A 155 -10.97 12.98 14.83
CA PHE A 155 -9.93 13.23 13.85
C PHE A 155 -9.05 14.40 14.24
N THR A 156 -7.75 14.15 14.41
CA THR A 156 -6.70 15.17 14.46
C THR A 156 -6.21 15.48 13.05
N GLY A 157 -5.46 16.56 12.85
CA GLY A 157 -4.87 16.84 11.55
C GLY A 157 -3.96 15.72 11.03
N ASP A 158 -3.24 15.04 11.94
CA ASP A 158 -2.43 13.87 11.59
C ASP A 158 -3.30 12.69 11.11
N THR A 159 -4.42 12.41 11.80
CA THR A 159 -5.31 11.30 11.40
C THR A 159 -6.06 11.60 10.11
N ILE A 160 -6.37 12.87 9.81
CA ILE A 160 -6.90 13.30 8.50
C ILE A 160 -5.85 13.03 7.41
N ARG A 161 -4.61 13.48 7.60
CA ARG A 161 -3.52 13.27 6.64
C ARG A 161 -3.17 11.79 6.45
N ALA A 162 -3.27 10.98 7.50
CA ALA A 162 -3.06 9.53 7.43
C ALA A 162 -4.05 8.83 6.47
N ARG A 163 -5.21 9.44 6.18
CA ARG A 163 -6.19 8.95 5.19
C ARG A 163 -5.87 9.31 3.74
N ARG A 164 -4.66 9.70 3.42
CA ARG A 164 -4.19 10.13 2.08
C ARG A 164 -4.52 9.17 0.94
N ALA A 165 -4.58 7.86 1.22
CA ALA A 165 -4.96 6.85 0.23
C ALA A 165 -6.36 7.05 -0.34
N THR A 166 -7.26 7.70 0.42
CA THR A 166 -8.64 7.99 0.01
C THR A 166 -8.69 8.88 -1.23
N PHE A 167 -7.71 9.77 -1.41
CA PHE A 167 -7.68 10.68 -2.57
C PHE A 167 -7.49 9.96 -3.91
N SER A 168 -7.10 8.69 -3.90
CA SER A 168 -7.14 7.85 -5.10
C SER A 168 -8.56 7.59 -5.61
N ARG A 169 -9.56 7.66 -4.72
CA ARG A 169 -11.01 7.49 -4.98
C ARG A 169 -11.70 8.85 -4.82
N VAL A 170 -11.75 9.63 -5.90
CA VAL A 170 -12.09 11.06 -5.83
C VAL A 170 -13.45 11.34 -5.23
N GLN A 171 -14.48 10.54 -5.55
CA GLN A 171 -15.83 10.71 -5.01
C GLN A 171 -15.88 10.42 -3.50
N LYS A 172 -15.33 9.28 -3.08
CA LYS A 172 -15.27 8.93 -1.64
C LYS A 172 -14.52 9.98 -0.84
N ALA A 173 -13.41 10.49 -1.39
CA ALA A 173 -12.65 11.55 -0.74
C ALA A 173 -13.45 12.85 -0.61
N ALA A 174 -14.20 13.24 -1.68
CA ALA A 174 -15.01 14.47 -1.64
C ALA A 174 -16.14 14.37 -0.63
N THR A 175 -16.87 13.25 -0.60
CA THR A 175 -17.91 12.99 0.40
C THR A 175 -17.33 13.06 1.82
N TRP A 176 -16.25 12.33 2.07
CA TRP A 176 -15.63 12.32 3.40
C TRP A 176 -15.16 13.70 3.87
N VAL A 177 -14.49 14.47 3.00
CA VAL A 177 -14.00 15.81 3.37
C VAL A 177 -15.16 16.80 3.55
N ALA A 178 -16.27 16.67 2.78
CA ALA A 178 -17.47 17.46 2.98
C ALA A 178 -18.13 17.15 4.34
N GLU A 179 -18.24 15.87 4.72
CA GLU A 179 -18.77 15.47 6.02
C GLU A 179 -17.86 15.90 7.19
N LEU A 180 -16.52 15.87 7.02
CA LEU A 180 -15.59 16.43 8.00
C LEU A 180 -15.78 17.95 8.17
N LYS A 181 -15.98 18.68 7.05
CA LYS A 181 -16.27 20.13 7.11
C LYS A 181 -17.55 20.39 7.87
N LYS A 182 -18.64 19.67 7.56
CA LYS A 182 -19.92 19.76 8.25
C LYS A 182 -19.78 19.49 9.76
N ALA A 183 -19.06 18.43 10.14
CA ALA A 183 -18.77 18.12 11.54
C ALA A 183 -17.96 19.23 12.22
N ALA A 184 -16.96 19.78 11.53
CA ALA A 184 -16.18 20.90 12.03
C ALA A 184 -17.02 22.15 12.29
N GLU A 185 -18.07 22.38 11.51
CA GLU A 185 -19.01 23.52 11.64
C GLU A 185 -20.13 23.25 12.66
N GLY A 186 -20.13 22.11 13.36
CA GLY A 186 -21.12 21.73 14.38
C GLY A 186 -22.35 21.01 13.82
N GLY A 187 -22.36 20.67 12.53
CA GLY A 187 -23.40 19.84 11.94
C GLY A 187 -23.24 18.35 12.29
N LYS A 188 -24.30 17.57 12.09
CA LYS A 188 -24.24 16.10 12.25
C LYS A 188 -23.70 15.48 10.95
N PRO A 189 -22.50 14.87 10.94
CA PRO A 189 -21.97 14.20 9.76
C PRO A 189 -22.70 12.88 9.52
N ASP A 190 -22.71 12.43 8.26
CA ASP A 190 -23.09 11.08 7.92
C ASP A 190 -21.86 10.14 8.12
N PRO A 191 -21.90 9.24 9.11
CA PRO A 191 -20.76 8.36 9.40
C PRO A 191 -20.48 7.34 8.28
N SER A 192 -21.45 7.06 7.39
CA SER A 192 -21.27 6.15 6.25
C SER A 192 -20.24 6.68 5.23
N GLY A 193 -20.00 7.99 5.21
CA GLY A 193 -18.97 8.64 4.40
C GLY A 193 -17.55 8.46 4.92
N THR A 194 -17.34 7.88 6.12
CA THR A 194 -15.98 7.65 6.66
C THR A 194 -15.26 6.61 5.81
N PRO A 195 -14.10 6.92 5.21
CA PRO A 195 -13.36 5.92 4.48
C PRO A 195 -12.97 4.78 5.41
N GLU A 196 -13.25 3.56 5.00
CA GLU A 196 -12.68 2.40 5.66
C GLU A 196 -11.15 2.53 5.70
N GLN A 197 -10.55 2.17 6.83
CA GLN A 197 -9.14 1.80 6.80
C GLN A 197 -9.04 0.68 5.78
N VAL A 198 -7.97 0.69 4.97
CA VAL A 198 -7.75 -0.40 3.98
C VAL A 198 -8.14 -1.71 4.66
N PRO A 199 -9.14 -2.45 4.13
CA PRO A 199 -9.58 -3.67 4.78
C PRO A 199 -8.35 -4.55 4.99
N GLY A 200 -8.13 -4.98 6.22
CA GLY A 200 -7.20 -6.06 6.48
C GLY A 200 -7.63 -7.30 5.68
N PRO A 201 -6.74 -8.24 5.41
CA PRO A 201 -7.12 -9.47 4.75
C PRO A 201 -8.31 -10.09 5.49
N LEU A 202 -9.27 -10.63 4.74
CA LEU A 202 -10.43 -11.33 5.29
C LEU A 202 -9.91 -12.36 6.30
N ARG A 203 -10.22 -12.16 7.58
CA ARG A 203 -9.87 -13.13 8.62
C ARG A 203 -10.83 -14.31 8.47
N PRO A 204 -10.34 -15.51 8.13
CA PRO A 204 -11.18 -16.68 8.17
C PRO A 204 -11.68 -16.92 9.61
N GLU A 205 -12.82 -17.55 9.74
CA GLU A 205 -13.45 -17.84 11.04
C GLU A 205 -12.51 -18.67 11.97
N SER A 206 -11.64 -19.48 11.37
CA SER A 206 -10.57 -20.23 12.05
C SER A 206 -9.44 -19.36 12.66
N ALA A 207 -9.43 -18.06 12.41
CA ALA A 207 -8.41 -17.14 12.92
C ALA A 207 -8.76 -16.51 14.28
N ARG A 208 -9.77 -17.00 14.99
CA ARG A 208 -10.19 -16.47 16.32
C ARG A 208 -9.10 -16.58 17.38
N ASP A 209 -8.22 -17.57 17.27
CA ASP A 209 -7.12 -17.80 18.20
C ASP A 209 -5.81 -17.07 17.83
N VAL A 210 -5.83 -16.29 16.73
CA VAL A 210 -4.66 -15.54 16.31
C VAL A 210 -4.56 -14.23 17.10
N PRO A 211 -3.41 -13.92 17.73
CA PRO A 211 -3.23 -12.67 18.45
C PRO A 211 -3.57 -11.46 17.57
N PRO A 212 -4.19 -10.41 18.14
CA PRO A 212 -4.66 -9.24 17.36
C PRO A 212 -3.52 -8.46 16.69
N ASP A 213 -2.29 -8.60 17.15
CA ASP A 213 -1.10 -7.98 16.58
C ASP A 213 -0.34 -8.86 15.56
N ASN A 214 -0.80 -10.11 15.34
CA ASN A 214 -0.11 -11.08 14.48
C ASN A 214 0.12 -10.56 13.05
N GLU A 215 -0.89 -9.93 12.44
CA GLU A 215 -0.77 -9.37 11.10
C GLU A 215 0.32 -8.29 11.04
N THR A 216 0.31 -7.38 12.00
CA THR A 216 1.30 -6.31 12.08
C THR A 216 2.70 -6.84 12.38
N ALA A 217 2.82 -7.80 13.30
CA ALA A 217 4.11 -8.40 13.66
C ALA A 217 4.70 -9.18 12.48
N SER A 218 3.90 -9.99 11.79
CA SER A 218 4.30 -10.74 10.60
C SER A 218 4.74 -9.82 9.46
N ALA A 219 3.99 -8.75 9.21
CA ALA A 219 4.33 -7.76 8.19
C ALA A 219 5.69 -7.11 8.47
N TRP A 220 5.96 -6.69 9.73
CA TRP A 220 7.27 -6.15 10.09
C TRP A 220 8.36 -7.21 10.01
N ALA A 221 8.11 -8.44 10.46
CA ALA A 221 9.11 -9.51 10.42
C ALA A 221 9.61 -9.74 8.98
N VAL A 222 8.70 -9.98 8.05
CA VAL A 222 9.05 -10.23 6.64
C VAL A 222 9.69 -9.01 6.00
N LEU A 223 9.06 -7.84 6.14
CA LEU A 223 9.53 -6.61 5.50
C LEU A 223 10.94 -6.23 5.98
N CYS A 224 11.19 -6.28 7.28
CA CYS A 224 12.45 -5.85 7.86
C CYS A 224 13.57 -6.87 7.60
N ALA A 225 13.27 -8.18 7.67
CA ALA A 225 14.25 -9.22 7.38
C ALA A 225 14.69 -9.21 5.92
N ASP A 226 13.74 -9.13 4.98
CA ASP A 226 14.02 -9.14 3.54
C ASP A 226 14.82 -7.92 3.06
N THR A 227 14.57 -6.76 3.67
CA THR A 227 15.01 -5.48 3.12
C THR A 227 15.92 -4.70 4.05
N ARG A 228 16.59 -5.42 4.96
CA ARG A 228 17.44 -4.84 6.02
C ARG A 228 18.40 -3.75 5.52
N THR A 229 19.01 -3.95 4.35
CA THR A 229 19.96 -3.00 3.78
C THR A 229 19.34 -1.70 3.28
N SER A 230 18.01 -1.65 3.11
CA SER A 230 17.29 -0.43 2.71
C SER A 230 16.95 0.49 3.89
N TRP A 231 17.23 0.08 5.13
CA TRP A 231 16.85 0.79 6.35
C TRP A 231 18.10 1.33 7.06
N PRO A 232 18.31 2.66 7.08
CA PRO A 232 19.39 3.27 7.86
C PRO A 232 19.33 2.86 9.33
N ARG A 233 20.51 2.67 9.94
CA ARG A 233 20.62 2.39 11.40
C ARG A 233 20.63 3.67 12.23
N ASP A 234 21.04 4.78 11.63
CA ASP A 234 21.09 6.07 12.28
C ASP A 234 19.69 6.74 12.27
N PRO A 235 19.04 6.94 13.43
CA PRO A 235 17.77 7.64 13.51
C PRO A 235 17.79 9.04 12.92
N GLU A 236 18.94 9.74 12.99
CA GLU A 236 19.07 11.08 12.43
C GLU A 236 18.89 11.13 10.91
N GLN A 237 19.15 10.03 10.20
CA GLN A 237 18.85 9.94 8.78
C GLN A 237 17.33 9.97 8.53
N TYR A 238 16.53 9.35 9.39
CA TYR A 238 15.07 9.41 9.28
C TYR A 238 14.54 10.81 9.56
N ARG A 239 15.12 11.50 10.56
CA ARG A 239 14.78 12.90 10.86
C ARG A 239 15.04 13.80 9.65
N ARG A 240 16.25 13.75 9.08
CA ARG A 240 16.60 14.53 7.87
C ARG A 240 15.67 14.23 6.71
N ASP A 241 15.41 12.94 6.47
CA ASP A 241 14.55 12.48 5.38
C ASP A 241 13.10 12.92 5.58
N ALA A 242 12.56 12.80 6.80
CA ALA A 242 11.19 13.20 7.10
C ALA A 242 10.97 14.71 6.93
N ILE A 243 11.93 15.55 7.34
CA ILE A 243 11.88 17.00 7.13
C ILE A 243 11.89 17.33 5.64
N ARG A 244 12.84 16.77 4.89
CA ARG A 244 12.95 16.96 3.44
C ARG A 244 11.68 16.47 2.71
N ASP A 245 11.21 15.27 3.04
CA ASP A 245 10.10 14.64 2.32
C ASP A 245 8.76 15.28 2.72
N LYS A 246 8.62 15.87 3.92
CA LYS A 246 7.48 16.71 4.29
C LYS A 246 7.38 17.96 3.40
N ALA A 247 8.50 18.61 3.15
CA ALA A 247 8.53 19.79 2.28
C ALA A 247 8.16 19.44 0.84
N ARG A 248 8.59 18.26 0.37
CA ARG A 248 8.35 17.78 -1.00
C ARG A 248 6.98 17.15 -1.20
N TYR A 249 6.47 16.44 -0.19
CA TYR A 249 5.23 15.69 -0.18
C TYR A 249 4.43 16.04 1.09
N PRO A 250 3.76 17.20 1.12
CA PRO A 250 3.11 17.74 2.33
C PRO A 250 2.07 16.81 2.95
N LEU A 251 1.36 15.99 2.14
CA LEU A 251 0.36 15.06 2.65
C LEU A 251 0.95 14.00 3.57
N SER A 252 2.07 13.38 3.19
CA SER A 252 2.52 12.19 3.90
C SER A 252 4.02 11.92 3.89
N GLY A 253 4.84 12.81 3.36
CA GLY A 253 6.28 12.61 3.30
C GLY A 253 6.92 12.38 4.67
N ASP A 254 6.43 13.08 5.69
CA ASP A 254 6.85 12.94 7.08
C ASP A 254 6.38 11.64 7.75
N PHE A 255 5.30 11.02 7.28
CA PHE A 255 4.86 9.69 7.74
C PHE A 255 5.74 8.59 7.15
N GLU A 256 5.94 8.64 5.82
CA GLU A 256 6.60 7.55 5.10
C GLU A 256 8.11 7.52 5.36
N SER A 257 8.70 8.67 5.63
CA SER A 257 10.12 8.78 5.91
C SER A 257 10.48 8.77 7.39
N ASN A 258 9.50 8.76 8.32
CA ASN A 258 9.76 8.64 9.75
C ASN A 258 10.35 7.27 10.12
N VAL A 259 10.98 7.19 11.28
CA VAL A 259 11.59 5.96 11.79
C VAL A 259 10.56 4.83 11.93
N LYS A 260 10.97 3.63 11.55
CA LYS A 260 10.16 2.41 11.60
C LYS A 260 10.94 1.29 12.29
N PRO A 261 10.29 0.22 12.78
CA PRO A 261 10.96 -0.89 13.49
C PRO A 261 12.15 -1.50 12.72
N CYS A 262 12.10 -1.47 11.40
CA CYS A 262 13.18 -1.99 10.54
C CYS A 262 14.54 -1.30 10.75
N ALA A 263 14.57 -0.09 11.29
CA ALA A 263 15.83 0.58 11.68
C ALA A 263 16.62 -0.20 12.72
N PHE A 264 15.93 -0.99 13.56
CA PHE A 264 16.47 -1.73 14.69
C PHE A 264 16.37 -3.23 14.55
N TRP A 265 15.92 -3.71 13.36
CA TRP A 265 15.73 -5.12 13.07
C TRP A 265 17.04 -5.81 12.70
N GLU A 266 17.20 -7.08 13.09
CA GLU A 266 18.32 -7.90 12.61
C GLU A 266 18.11 -8.30 11.14
N PRO A 267 19.20 -8.52 10.38
CA PRO A 267 19.08 -9.01 9.01
C PRO A 267 18.45 -10.40 8.97
N GLY A 268 17.72 -10.69 7.92
CA GLY A 268 17.29 -12.05 7.60
C GLY A 268 18.46 -12.98 7.37
N SER A 269 18.21 -14.29 7.40
CA SER A 269 19.22 -15.34 7.20
C SER A 269 19.82 -15.35 5.79
N GLU A 270 19.18 -14.69 4.84
CA GLU A 270 19.58 -14.66 3.44
C GLU A 270 19.47 -13.24 2.84
N PRO A 271 20.24 -12.95 1.80
CA PRO A 271 20.13 -11.68 1.12
C PRO A 271 18.79 -11.57 0.36
N ARG A 272 18.36 -10.33 0.12
CA ARG A 272 17.19 -10.02 -0.70
C ARG A 272 17.30 -10.65 -2.08
N THR A 273 16.19 -11.19 -2.58
CA THR A 273 16.12 -11.75 -3.94
C THR A 273 16.05 -10.63 -4.98
N THR A 274 17.02 -10.62 -5.90
CA THR A 274 16.91 -9.82 -7.12
C THR A 274 16.03 -10.56 -8.12
N VAL A 275 14.92 -9.93 -8.51
CA VAL A 275 13.98 -10.51 -9.47
C VAL A 275 14.40 -10.09 -10.88
N THR A 276 14.77 -11.07 -11.71
CA THR A 276 15.04 -10.90 -13.15
C THR A 276 14.94 -12.25 -13.85
N ASN A 277 13.81 -12.51 -14.50
CA ASN A 277 13.59 -13.77 -15.22
C ASN A 277 12.65 -13.60 -16.43
N ARG A 278 12.31 -14.69 -17.11
CA ARG A 278 11.46 -14.72 -18.30
C ARG A 278 10.18 -15.54 -18.10
N VAL A 279 9.79 -15.75 -16.85
CA VAL A 279 8.54 -16.48 -16.55
C VAL A 279 7.35 -15.72 -17.11
N ARG A 280 6.40 -16.46 -17.68
CA ARG A 280 5.14 -15.89 -18.13
C ARG A 280 4.27 -15.57 -16.93
N ALA A 281 3.85 -14.31 -16.81
CA ALA A 281 2.98 -13.82 -15.76
C ALA A 281 2.06 -12.73 -16.31
N LEU A 282 0.95 -12.50 -15.66
CA LEU A 282 0.08 -11.36 -15.94
C LEU A 282 0.17 -10.37 -14.79
N ILE A 283 0.44 -9.11 -15.11
CA ILE A 283 0.40 -8.00 -14.16
C ILE A 283 -0.84 -7.18 -14.45
N VAL A 284 -1.67 -6.94 -13.43
CA VAL A 284 -2.85 -6.08 -13.54
C VAL A 284 -2.72 -4.90 -12.58
N GLN A 285 -3.11 -3.70 -13.03
CA GLN A 285 -2.79 -2.47 -12.31
C GLN A 285 -3.83 -1.38 -12.52
N ASN A 286 -4.33 -0.79 -11.44
CA ASN A 286 -5.10 0.45 -11.48
C ASN A 286 -4.19 1.67 -11.66
N GLU A 287 -4.61 2.64 -12.49
CA GLU A 287 -3.86 3.88 -12.67
C GLU A 287 -3.72 4.66 -11.36
N TRP A 288 -4.76 4.69 -10.53
CA TRP A 288 -4.80 5.46 -9.28
C TRP A 288 -4.65 4.57 -8.04
N ASP A 289 -3.76 3.60 -8.10
CA ASP A 289 -3.41 2.79 -6.93
C ASP A 289 -2.55 3.60 -5.94
N PRO A 290 -2.99 3.75 -4.68
CA PRO A 290 -2.28 4.55 -3.67
C PRO A 290 -1.16 3.79 -2.95
N ALA A 291 -1.23 2.45 -2.92
CA ALA A 291 -0.31 1.59 -2.16
C ALA A 291 0.83 1.05 -3.02
N THR A 292 0.49 0.58 -4.22
CA THR A 292 1.46 0.11 -5.22
C THR A 292 1.28 0.94 -6.50
N PRO A 293 1.98 2.09 -6.59
CA PRO A 293 1.84 2.98 -7.74
C PRO A 293 2.15 2.30 -9.08
N PRO A 294 1.54 2.72 -10.21
CA PRO A 294 1.75 2.12 -11.54
C PRO A 294 3.21 1.95 -11.94
N ALA A 295 4.09 2.84 -11.48
CA ALA A 295 5.53 2.70 -11.68
C ALA A 295 6.09 1.39 -11.09
N GLY A 296 5.49 0.88 -10.00
CA GLY A 296 5.82 -0.42 -9.40
C GLY A 296 5.43 -1.57 -10.33
N GLY A 297 4.19 -1.55 -10.87
CA GLY A 297 3.73 -2.52 -11.87
C GLY A 297 4.62 -2.55 -13.12
N GLN A 298 5.00 -1.37 -13.61
CA GLN A 298 5.95 -1.25 -14.74
C GLN A 298 7.34 -1.80 -14.40
N ALA A 299 7.84 -1.57 -13.18
CA ALA A 299 9.12 -2.12 -12.73
C ALA A 299 9.06 -3.65 -12.60
N MET A 300 7.96 -4.20 -12.06
CA MET A 300 7.71 -5.63 -12.02
C MET A 300 7.67 -6.24 -13.43
N HIS A 301 6.99 -5.58 -14.36
CA HIS A 301 6.92 -6.02 -15.76
C HIS A 301 8.30 -6.06 -16.42
N ARG A 302 9.14 -5.06 -16.21
CA ARG A 302 10.53 -5.06 -16.70
C ARG A 302 11.37 -6.18 -16.05
N ALA A 303 11.14 -6.49 -14.79
CA ALA A 303 11.83 -7.55 -14.07
C ALA A 303 11.42 -8.95 -14.56
N LEU A 304 10.13 -9.15 -14.86
CA LEU A 304 9.55 -10.39 -15.39
C LEU A 304 9.38 -10.28 -16.91
N ARG A 305 10.46 -10.44 -17.67
CA ARG A 305 10.52 -10.17 -19.13
C ARG A 305 9.57 -11.04 -19.97
N GLY A 306 9.00 -12.11 -19.42
CA GLY A 306 7.98 -12.95 -20.06
C GLY A 306 6.55 -12.53 -19.75
N SER A 307 6.34 -11.51 -18.92
CA SER A 307 5.02 -11.08 -18.48
C SER A 307 4.26 -10.28 -19.54
N ARG A 308 2.96 -10.07 -19.28
CA ARG A 308 2.13 -9.06 -19.93
C ARG A 308 1.54 -8.17 -18.85
N MET A 309 1.29 -6.91 -19.20
CA MET A 309 0.69 -5.95 -18.28
C MET A 309 -0.63 -5.42 -18.83
N VAL A 310 -1.66 -5.37 -17.98
CA VAL A 310 -2.95 -4.74 -18.28
C VAL A 310 -3.19 -3.63 -17.27
N THR A 311 -3.28 -2.39 -17.77
CA THR A 311 -3.51 -1.20 -16.95
C THR A 311 -4.95 -0.72 -17.11
N VAL A 312 -5.62 -0.41 -16.01
CA VAL A 312 -6.95 0.20 -16.00
C VAL A 312 -6.78 1.71 -15.90
N ALA A 313 -6.92 2.40 -17.04
CA ALA A 313 -6.90 3.86 -17.10
C ALA A 313 -8.12 4.42 -16.37
N GLY A 314 -7.90 5.38 -15.47
CA GLY A 314 -8.93 5.87 -14.55
C GLY A 314 -9.27 4.92 -13.41
N GLY A 315 -8.71 3.70 -13.38
CA GLY A 315 -8.93 2.73 -12.29
C GLY A 315 -8.47 3.28 -10.93
N GLU A 316 -9.34 3.20 -9.94
CA GLU A 316 -9.18 3.78 -8.61
C GLU A 316 -9.01 2.71 -7.54
N GLY A 317 -8.15 3.02 -6.56
CA GLY A 317 -7.95 2.15 -5.39
C GLY A 317 -6.93 1.06 -5.60
N HIS A 318 -6.64 0.40 -4.50
CA HIS A 318 -5.72 -0.74 -4.43
C HIS A 318 -6.49 -2.02 -4.75
N ILE A 319 -5.90 -2.92 -5.55
CA ILE A 319 -6.47 -4.17 -6.06
C ILE A 319 -7.43 -3.95 -7.24
N VAL A 320 -7.21 -4.72 -8.29
CA VAL A 320 -8.04 -4.74 -9.52
C VAL A 320 -9.10 -5.84 -9.46
N ASN A 321 -8.79 -6.95 -8.78
CA ASN A 321 -9.67 -8.11 -8.65
C ASN A 321 -11.05 -7.72 -8.10
N GLY A 322 -12.10 -8.22 -8.72
CA GLY A 322 -13.50 -7.93 -8.35
C GLY A 322 -14.04 -6.58 -8.89
N THR A 323 -13.27 -5.86 -9.71
CA THR A 323 -13.73 -4.59 -10.31
C THR A 323 -14.51 -4.74 -11.61
N ASN A 324 -14.65 -5.97 -12.12
CA ASN A 324 -15.26 -6.28 -13.42
C ASN A 324 -14.62 -5.49 -14.59
N SER A 325 -13.38 -5.04 -14.42
CA SER A 325 -12.62 -4.34 -15.44
C SER A 325 -12.06 -5.31 -16.48
N CYS A 326 -11.56 -4.79 -17.61
CA CYS A 326 -10.87 -5.64 -18.59
C CYS A 326 -9.61 -6.28 -18.01
N ALA A 327 -8.98 -5.67 -17.01
CA ALA A 327 -7.80 -6.23 -16.34
C ALA A 327 -8.21 -7.40 -15.43
N ASP A 328 -9.31 -7.27 -14.70
CA ASP A 328 -9.92 -8.34 -13.91
C ASP A 328 -10.33 -9.54 -14.79
N ASN A 329 -11.02 -9.24 -15.90
CA ASN A 329 -11.39 -10.26 -16.89
C ASN A 329 -10.15 -10.95 -17.51
N SER A 330 -9.09 -10.19 -17.81
CA SER A 330 -7.83 -10.75 -18.32
C SER A 330 -7.16 -11.67 -17.30
N ALA A 331 -7.23 -11.36 -16.00
CA ALA A 331 -6.74 -12.22 -14.93
C ALA A 331 -7.53 -13.53 -14.87
N THR A 332 -8.86 -13.46 -14.91
CA THR A 332 -9.75 -14.64 -14.97
C THR A 332 -9.46 -15.53 -16.17
N VAL A 333 -9.35 -14.95 -17.37
CA VAL A 333 -9.03 -15.71 -18.60
C VAL A 333 -7.66 -16.36 -18.49
N TYR A 334 -6.66 -15.66 -17.99
CA TYR A 334 -5.32 -16.24 -17.86
C TYR A 334 -5.29 -17.37 -16.81
N LEU A 335 -5.92 -17.20 -15.65
CA LEU A 335 -5.99 -18.23 -14.61
C LEU A 335 -6.73 -19.48 -15.08
N THR A 336 -7.80 -19.33 -15.87
CA THR A 336 -8.62 -20.47 -16.33
C THR A 336 -8.07 -21.17 -17.56
N THR A 337 -7.49 -20.41 -18.51
CA THR A 337 -7.11 -20.96 -19.83
C THR A 337 -5.59 -20.97 -20.11
N GLY A 338 -4.78 -20.27 -19.29
CA GLY A 338 -3.35 -20.09 -19.54
C GLY A 338 -3.03 -19.10 -20.67
N ARG A 339 -4.03 -18.43 -21.26
CA ARG A 339 -3.84 -17.48 -22.37
C ARG A 339 -3.53 -16.07 -21.85
N LEU A 340 -2.32 -15.60 -22.08
CA LEU A 340 -1.97 -14.20 -21.89
C LEU A 340 -2.51 -13.33 -23.03
N PRO A 341 -2.78 -12.05 -22.80
CA PRO A 341 -2.96 -11.09 -23.89
C PRO A 341 -1.78 -11.12 -24.87
N ALA A 342 -2.05 -10.94 -26.17
CA ALA A 342 -1.00 -10.94 -27.19
C ALA A 342 0.04 -9.82 -26.99
N LYS A 343 -0.40 -8.69 -26.45
CA LYS A 343 0.42 -7.52 -26.09
C LYS A 343 -0.05 -6.92 -24.78
N ASP A 344 0.70 -5.98 -24.24
CA ASP A 344 0.26 -5.17 -23.12
C ASP A 344 -0.97 -4.36 -23.52
N LEU A 345 -1.90 -4.21 -22.57
CA LEU A 345 -3.18 -3.57 -22.81
C LEU A 345 -3.40 -2.41 -21.84
N THR A 346 -4.12 -1.42 -22.30
CA THR A 346 -4.72 -0.39 -21.46
C THR A 346 -6.22 -0.37 -21.75
N CYS A 347 -7.03 -0.52 -20.71
CA CYS A 347 -8.47 -0.33 -20.81
C CYS A 347 -8.93 0.80 -19.90
N ARG A 348 -10.13 1.29 -20.13
CA ARG A 348 -10.74 2.28 -19.24
C ARG A 348 -11.43 1.56 -18.08
N ALA A 349 -11.42 2.20 -16.90
CA ALA A 349 -12.27 1.78 -15.81
C ALA A 349 -13.73 1.79 -16.32
N SER A 350 -14.47 0.72 -16.03
CA SER A 350 -15.92 0.79 -16.15
C SER A 350 -16.37 1.91 -15.21
N HIS A 351 -16.96 2.96 -15.77
CA HIS A 351 -17.51 4.04 -14.96
C HIS A 351 -18.62 3.39 -14.13
N SER A 352 -18.46 3.30 -12.82
CA SER A 352 -19.63 3.36 -11.96
C SER A 352 -20.33 4.66 -12.34
N ALA A 353 -21.59 4.55 -12.75
CA ALA A 353 -22.43 5.65 -13.20
C ALA A 353 -22.35 6.87 -12.26
N PRO A 354 -22.65 8.06 -12.77
CA PRO A 354 -22.39 9.35 -12.15
C PRO A 354 -22.87 9.48 -10.73
#